data_4abff48c52073f447d8d67c9b9720999
#
_entry.id   4abff48c52073f447d8d67c9b9720999
#
_cell.length_a   1.000
_cell.length_b   1.000
_cell.length_c   1.000
_cell.angle_alpha   90.00
_cell.angle_beta   90.00
_cell.angle_gamma   90.00
#
_symmetry.space_group_name_H-M   'P 1'
#
loop_
_entity.id
_entity.type
_entity.pdbx_description
1 polymer ?
#
loop_
_entity_poly.entity_id
_entity_poly.type
_entity_poly.pdbx_seq_one_letter_code
_entity_poly.pdbx_strand_id
1 'polypeptide(L)'
;MKKILCCILSLFCFVQILYSQQKEYKAYLVATAHFDTQWNWDVRESIDDYLHRTMVQNFWLFERFPNYIFNFESAQKYAWMKEYYPHEYELVKKYIKAGRWNVVGSAWEATDPNIPSSESFFRNVLLGQEFYKKEFGVKSNDIYLPDCFGFGYTLPTIAAHCGLIGFSTQKLQWRKNPYFGEKEKMPFKIGLWQGLDGARIMAVLDAGGYGTSYYYDDISINRRILERAKLGPDNTAYSYYGVGDRGGSPTLPSVYSLEKSLKADGPLEIISAKAGQIYEDYYPFEKHPELPVYDGELLMDVHGVGCYTSQAAMKHFNRRNEHLADAAERASVVAETLGGLEYPSD
;
A
#
# COMPACT_ATOMS: atom_id res chain seq x y z
N MET A 1 9.13 -20.22 58.92
CA MET A 1 8.42 -19.01 58.47
C MET A 1 9.27 -18.04 57.66
N LYS A 2 10.49 -17.62 58.04
CA LYS A 2 11.33 -16.69 57.30
C LYS A 2 11.73 -17.15 55.88
N LYS A 3 11.96 -18.46 55.64
CA LYS A 3 12.32 -19.02 54.33
C LYS A 3 11.12 -19.06 53.34
N ILE A 4 9.89 -19.27 53.82
CA ILE A 4 8.69 -19.27 53.01
C ILE A 4 8.33 -17.84 52.54
N LEU A 5 8.58 -16.85 53.43
CA LEU A 5 8.32 -15.44 53.09
C LEU A 5 9.27 -14.91 52.02
N CYS A 6 10.54 -15.33 52.00
CA CYS A 6 11.49 -14.98 50.94
C CYS A 6 11.10 -15.60 49.58
N CYS A 7 10.61 -16.83 49.54
CA CYS A 7 10.14 -17.45 48.27
C CYS A 7 8.88 -16.79 47.72
N ILE A 8 7.97 -16.34 48.56
CA ILE A 8 6.77 -15.64 48.14
C ILE A 8 7.10 -14.22 47.60
N LEU A 9 8.02 -13.50 48.24
CA LEU A 9 8.50 -12.21 47.74
C LEU A 9 9.27 -12.33 46.43
N SER A 10 10.10 -13.37 46.26
CA SER A 10 10.80 -13.60 44.99
C SER A 10 9.86 -14.02 43.88
N LEU A 11 8.78 -14.80 44.15
CA LEU A 11 7.78 -15.14 43.19
C LEU A 11 6.94 -13.92 42.78
N PHE A 12 6.63 -13.01 43.70
CA PHE A 12 5.91 -11.77 43.42
C PHE A 12 6.76 -10.79 42.56
N CYS A 13 8.05 -10.69 42.81
CA CYS A 13 8.98 -9.92 41.95
C CYS A 13 9.14 -10.54 40.55
N PHE A 14 9.17 -11.87 40.44
CA PHE A 14 9.24 -12.56 39.14
C PHE A 14 7.95 -12.41 38.32
N VAL A 15 6.79 -12.39 38.95
CA VAL A 15 5.50 -12.18 38.27
C VAL A 15 5.35 -10.72 37.79
N GLN A 16 5.92 -9.76 38.49
CA GLN A 16 5.92 -8.35 38.02
C GLN A 16 6.90 -8.09 36.85
N ILE A 17 7.96 -8.89 36.69
CA ILE A 17 8.90 -8.77 35.57
C ILE A 17 8.34 -9.37 34.26
N LEU A 18 7.29 -10.22 34.32
CA LEU A 18 6.65 -10.84 33.17
C LEU A 18 5.46 -10.05 32.60
N TYR A 19 5.01 -8.99 33.24
CA TYR A 19 4.13 -8.01 32.62
C TYR A 19 5.02 -7.07 31.78
N SER A 20 5.38 -7.50 30.57
CA SER A 20 5.68 -6.56 29.50
C SER A 20 4.47 -5.62 29.43
N GLN A 21 4.64 -4.37 29.84
CA GLN A 21 3.56 -3.38 29.72
C GLN A 21 3.15 -3.37 28.25
N GLN A 22 1.97 -3.93 27.96
CA GLN A 22 1.40 -3.85 26.63
C GLN A 22 1.32 -2.36 26.29
N LYS A 23 2.01 -1.95 25.24
CA LYS A 23 2.02 -0.54 24.85
C LYS A 23 0.61 -0.11 24.49
N GLU A 24 0.24 1.07 24.93
CA GLU A 24 -1.12 1.60 24.77
C GLU A 24 -1.47 1.90 23.31
N TYR A 25 -0.45 2.19 22.50
CA TYR A 25 -0.60 2.61 21.11
C TYR A 25 0.23 1.72 20.18
N LYS A 26 -0.25 1.52 18.96
CA LYS A 26 0.40 0.72 17.92
C LYS A 26 0.59 1.54 16.64
N ALA A 27 1.71 1.33 15.94
CA ALA A 27 1.97 1.99 14.67
C ALA A 27 2.57 1.01 13.65
N TYR A 28 1.84 0.76 12.57
CA TYR A 28 2.33 0.09 11.38
C TYR A 28 3.12 1.09 10.54
N LEU A 29 4.43 0.92 10.48
CA LEU A 29 5.31 1.75 9.66
C LEU A 29 5.61 1.03 8.35
N VAL A 30 5.12 1.60 7.25
CA VAL A 30 5.20 1.04 5.91
C VAL A 30 6.23 1.82 5.11
N ALA A 31 7.40 1.21 4.93
CA ALA A 31 8.45 1.76 4.07
C ALA A 31 8.04 1.65 2.61
N THR A 32 8.17 2.73 1.86
CA THR A 32 7.78 2.77 0.45
C THR A 32 8.68 3.69 -0.37
N ALA A 33 8.68 3.47 -1.67
CA ALA A 33 9.21 4.41 -2.65
C ALA A 33 8.17 4.53 -3.76
N HIS A 34 7.30 5.52 -3.64
CA HIS A 34 6.34 5.82 -4.71
C HIS A 34 7.10 6.14 -6.00
N PHE A 35 6.66 5.56 -7.10
CA PHE A 35 7.38 5.61 -8.35
C PHE A 35 6.44 5.80 -9.53
N ASP A 36 6.37 7.03 -10.02
CA ASP A 36 5.66 7.35 -11.26
C ASP A 36 6.37 6.68 -12.44
N THR A 37 5.62 5.85 -13.17
CA THR A 37 6.12 5.15 -14.36
C THR A 37 6.63 6.13 -15.41
N GLN A 38 5.96 7.28 -15.49
CA GLN A 38 6.32 8.44 -16.33
C GLN A 38 5.64 9.69 -15.77
N TRP A 39 6.36 10.79 -15.68
CA TRP A 39 5.81 12.09 -15.28
C TRP A 39 6.58 13.26 -15.90
N ASN A 40 7.59 13.81 -15.20
CA ASN A 40 8.50 14.86 -15.75
C ASN A 40 9.74 14.25 -16.42
N TRP A 41 9.68 12.97 -16.71
CA TRP A 41 10.69 12.15 -17.39
C TRP A 41 10.00 11.07 -18.22
N ASP A 42 10.74 10.39 -19.06
CA ASP A 42 10.23 9.32 -19.89
C ASP A 42 10.43 7.92 -19.26
N VAL A 43 9.80 6.91 -19.87
CA VAL A 43 9.90 5.52 -19.42
C VAL A 43 11.34 5.00 -19.44
N ARG A 44 12.17 5.48 -20.35
CA ARG A 44 13.56 5.07 -20.43
C ARG A 44 14.35 5.52 -19.20
N GLU A 45 14.18 6.77 -18.77
CA GLU A 45 14.79 7.27 -17.54
C GLU A 45 14.27 6.50 -16.30
N SER A 46 12.99 6.15 -16.32
CA SER A 46 12.40 5.27 -15.26
C SER A 46 13.12 3.94 -15.17
N ILE A 47 13.42 3.29 -16.29
CA ILE A 47 14.10 2.00 -16.33
C ILE A 47 15.59 2.17 -15.99
N ASP A 48 16.29 3.09 -16.69
CA ASP A 48 17.75 3.20 -16.64
C ASP A 48 18.27 3.72 -15.29
N ASP A 49 17.54 4.64 -14.62
CA ASP A 49 17.97 5.24 -13.36
C ASP A 49 17.07 4.80 -12.18
N TYR A 50 15.81 5.12 -12.21
CA TYR A 50 14.98 5.05 -11.00
C TYR A 50 14.69 3.62 -10.55
N LEU A 51 14.46 2.72 -11.47
CA LEU A 51 14.22 1.31 -11.19
C LEU A 51 15.48 0.63 -10.64
N HIS A 52 16.62 0.85 -11.31
CA HIS A 52 17.91 0.32 -10.88
C HIS A 52 18.29 0.85 -9.49
N ARG A 53 18.16 2.15 -9.28
CA ARG A 53 18.42 2.80 -7.98
C ARG A 53 17.54 2.23 -6.89
N THR A 54 16.26 1.97 -7.16
CA THR A 54 15.34 1.36 -6.21
C THR A 54 15.83 -0.01 -5.73
N MET A 55 16.29 -0.85 -6.65
CA MET A 55 16.83 -2.16 -6.29
C MET A 55 18.10 -2.05 -5.44
N VAL A 56 19.10 -1.35 -5.93
CA VAL A 56 20.44 -1.29 -5.31
C VAL A 56 20.40 -0.66 -3.92
N GLN A 57 19.64 0.43 -3.74
CA GLN A 57 19.53 1.09 -2.44
C GLN A 57 18.84 0.21 -1.41
N ASN A 58 17.77 -0.50 -1.80
CA ASN A 58 17.06 -1.40 -0.89
C ASN A 58 17.90 -2.65 -0.55
N PHE A 59 18.66 -3.22 -1.49
CA PHE A 59 19.58 -4.33 -1.19
C PHE A 59 20.61 -3.92 -0.15
N TRP A 60 21.19 -2.73 -0.29
CA TRP A 60 22.15 -2.18 0.67
C TRP A 60 21.54 -2.03 2.07
N LEU A 61 20.29 -1.58 2.17
CA LEU A 61 19.56 -1.47 3.44
C LEU A 61 19.23 -2.84 4.05
N PHE A 62 18.80 -3.82 3.25
CA PHE A 62 18.48 -5.15 3.73
C PHE A 62 19.68 -5.86 4.37
N GLU A 63 20.88 -5.66 3.84
CA GLU A 63 22.09 -6.24 4.40
C GLU A 63 22.43 -5.70 5.80
N ARG A 64 21.99 -4.49 6.12
CA ARG A 64 22.38 -3.75 7.34
C ARG A 64 21.30 -3.70 8.41
N PHE A 65 20.03 -3.78 8.01
CA PHE A 65 18.88 -3.59 8.88
C PHE A 65 17.97 -4.82 8.82
N PRO A 66 18.09 -5.76 9.76
CA PRO A 66 17.42 -7.06 9.68
C PRO A 66 15.89 -6.99 9.76
N ASN A 67 15.32 -5.96 10.38
CA ASN A 67 13.88 -5.80 10.54
C ASN A 67 13.25 -4.87 9.50
N TYR A 68 14.04 -4.28 8.60
CA TYR A 68 13.55 -3.42 7.56
C TYR A 68 12.75 -4.22 6.51
N ILE A 69 11.49 -3.83 6.26
CA ILE A 69 10.61 -4.36 5.20
C ILE A 69 10.31 -3.23 4.23
N PHE A 70 10.52 -3.47 2.94
CA PHE A 70 10.22 -2.53 1.86
C PHE A 70 8.98 -2.97 1.10
N ASN A 71 8.10 -2.03 0.76
CA ASN A 71 6.86 -2.25 0.02
C ASN A 71 6.97 -1.57 -1.35
N PHE A 72 6.74 -2.32 -2.43
CA PHE A 72 6.86 -1.81 -3.79
C PHE A 72 5.75 -2.30 -4.68
N GLU A 73 5.18 -1.39 -5.46
CA GLU A 73 3.97 -1.58 -6.26
C GLU A 73 4.25 -1.85 -7.75
N SER A 74 3.22 -2.27 -8.47
CA SER A 74 3.11 -2.41 -9.94
C SER A 74 3.91 -3.56 -10.54
N ALA A 75 3.20 -4.56 -11.04
CA ALA A 75 3.78 -5.71 -11.74
C ALA A 75 4.60 -5.30 -12.97
N GLN A 76 4.22 -4.22 -13.65
CA GLN A 76 4.97 -3.64 -14.77
C GLN A 76 6.42 -3.32 -14.39
N LYS A 77 6.65 -2.76 -13.21
CA LYS A 77 7.99 -2.40 -12.72
C LYS A 77 8.84 -3.66 -12.48
N TYR A 78 8.23 -4.72 -11.94
CA TYR A 78 8.90 -6.02 -11.79
C TYR A 78 9.16 -6.72 -13.14
N ALA A 79 8.27 -6.55 -14.12
CA ALA A 79 8.49 -7.04 -15.48
C ALA A 79 9.70 -6.36 -16.12
N TRP A 80 9.85 -5.05 -15.94
CA TRP A 80 11.05 -4.33 -16.37
C TRP A 80 12.31 -4.75 -15.61
N MET A 81 12.24 -4.99 -14.30
CA MET A 81 13.38 -5.55 -13.55
C MET A 81 13.81 -6.90 -14.15
N LYS A 82 12.86 -7.76 -14.47
CA LYS A 82 13.12 -9.07 -15.10
C LYS A 82 13.78 -8.93 -16.47
N GLU A 83 13.32 -8.00 -17.30
CA GLU A 83 13.78 -7.80 -18.67
C GLU A 83 15.15 -7.13 -18.72
N TYR A 84 15.33 -6.02 -17.99
CA TYR A 84 16.51 -5.17 -18.10
C TYR A 84 17.59 -5.44 -17.06
N TYR A 85 17.23 -6.05 -15.91
CA TYR A 85 18.11 -6.31 -14.77
C TYR A 85 17.94 -7.73 -14.23
N PRO A 86 18.14 -8.77 -15.07
CA PRO A 86 17.82 -10.15 -14.67
C PRO A 86 18.64 -10.65 -13.48
N HIS A 87 19.85 -10.15 -13.28
CA HIS A 87 20.69 -10.51 -12.14
C HIS A 87 20.13 -9.93 -10.82
N GLU A 88 19.81 -8.64 -10.81
CA GLU A 88 19.21 -7.94 -9.68
C GLU A 88 17.79 -8.47 -9.39
N TYR A 89 17.06 -8.89 -10.43
CA TYR A 89 15.75 -9.49 -10.28
C TYR A 89 15.78 -10.78 -9.45
N GLU A 90 16.79 -11.61 -9.58
CA GLU A 90 16.95 -12.80 -8.73
C GLU A 90 17.20 -12.41 -7.27
N LEU A 91 17.85 -11.31 -6.99
CA LEU A 91 17.98 -10.76 -5.62
C LEU A 91 16.63 -10.25 -5.11
N VAL A 92 15.83 -9.57 -5.93
CA VAL A 92 14.44 -9.17 -5.58
C VAL A 92 13.63 -10.39 -5.19
N LYS A 93 13.63 -11.47 -5.99
CA LYS A 93 12.95 -12.75 -5.68
C LYS A 93 13.42 -13.33 -4.34
N LYS A 94 14.72 -13.33 -4.09
CA LYS A 94 15.29 -13.76 -2.80
C LYS A 94 14.73 -12.96 -1.63
N TYR A 95 14.68 -11.62 -1.73
CA TYR A 95 14.17 -10.77 -0.66
C TYR A 95 12.64 -10.85 -0.51
N ILE A 96 11.89 -11.09 -1.59
CA ILE A 96 10.45 -11.39 -1.53
C ILE A 96 10.24 -12.69 -0.75
N LYS A 97 10.95 -13.75 -1.09
CA LYS A 97 10.89 -15.04 -0.38
C LYS A 97 11.26 -14.93 1.11
N ALA A 98 12.19 -14.03 1.44
CA ALA A 98 12.59 -13.75 2.81
C ALA A 98 11.59 -12.84 3.57
N GLY A 99 10.53 -12.35 2.92
CA GLY A 99 9.54 -11.43 3.51
C GLY A 99 10.05 -10.01 3.75
N ARG A 100 11.20 -9.65 3.14
CA ARG A 100 11.87 -8.35 3.31
C ARG A 100 11.47 -7.33 2.23
N TRP A 101 11.18 -7.82 1.05
CA TRP A 101 10.59 -7.05 -0.06
C TRP A 101 9.15 -7.53 -0.23
N ASN A 102 8.18 -6.66 -0.05
CA ASN A 102 6.77 -6.97 -0.14
C ASN A 102 6.17 -6.39 -1.43
N VAL A 103 5.49 -7.23 -2.20
CA VAL A 103 4.69 -6.76 -3.34
C VAL A 103 3.37 -6.18 -2.81
N VAL A 104 2.96 -5.03 -3.34
CA VAL A 104 1.79 -4.30 -2.86
C VAL A 104 0.95 -3.78 -4.04
N GLY A 105 -0.33 -3.56 -3.82
CA GLY A 105 -1.22 -2.88 -4.76
C GLY A 105 -1.93 -3.74 -5.78
N SER A 106 -1.68 -5.04 -5.81
CA SER A 106 -2.39 -6.06 -6.61
C SER A 106 -2.44 -5.85 -8.13
N ALA A 107 -2.10 -4.67 -8.64
CA ALA A 107 -2.31 -4.25 -10.02
C ALA A 107 -1.10 -4.48 -10.92
N TRP A 108 -1.34 -4.59 -12.23
CA TRP A 108 -0.27 -4.51 -13.23
C TRP A 108 0.43 -3.16 -13.17
N GLU A 109 -0.36 -2.06 -13.13
CA GLU A 109 0.16 -0.71 -12.90
C GLU A 109 -0.80 0.07 -11.98
N ALA A 110 -0.27 0.98 -11.16
CA ALA A 110 -1.07 1.91 -10.40
C ALA A 110 -1.96 2.72 -11.37
N THR A 111 -3.26 2.68 -11.16
CA THR A 111 -4.22 3.27 -12.08
C THR A 111 -4.96 4.43 -11.46
N ASP A 112 -5.32 5.40 -12.31
CA ASP A 112 -6.36 6.36 -11.98
C ASP A 112 -7.68 5.63 -11.70
N PRO A 113 -8.29 5.81 -10.52
CA PRO A 113 -9.48 5.06 -10.15
C PRO A 113 -10.78 5.58 -10.80
N ASN A 114 -10.74 6.72 -11.51
CA ASN A 114 -11.95 7.38 -12.01
C ASN A 114 -12.08 7.38 -13.54
N ILE A 115 -11.00 7.14 -14.29
CA ILE A 115 -11.01 7.23 -15.76
C ILE A 115 -11.21 5.86 -16.43
N PRO A 116 -10.54 4.78 -16.04
CA PRO A 116 -10.72 3.46 -16.67
C PRO A 116 -12.11 2.90 -16.45
N SER A 117 -12.53 2.01 -17.35
CA SER A 117 -13.74 1.21 -17.15
C SER A 117 -13.54 0.21 -16.01
N SER A 118 -14.63 -0.24 -15.40
CA SER A 118 -14.58 -1.29 -14.36
C SER A 118 -13.91 -2.56 -14.88
N GLU A 119 -14.16 -2.93 -16.14
CA GLU A 119 -13.52 -4.07 -16.80
C GLU A 119 -12.00 -3.93 -16.86
N SER A 120 -11.52 -2.75 -17.27
CA SER A 120 -10.07 -2.47 -17.30
C SER A 120 -9.46 -2.55 -15.90
N PHE A 121 -10.21 -2.13 -14.89
CA PHE A 121 -9.74 -2.19 -13.50
C PHE A 121 -9.63 -3.65 -13.02
N PHE A 122 -10.64 -4.49 -13.29
CA PHE A 122 -10.58 -5.92 -12.97
C PHE A 122 -9.39 -6.61 -13.68
N ARG A 123 -9.17 -6.33 -14.96
CA ARG A 123 -8.05 -6.90 -15.72
C ARG A 123 -6.70 -6.44 -15.20
N ASN A 124 -6.58 -5.17 -14.83
CA ASN A 124 -5.37 -4.63 -14.24
C ASN A 124 -4.97 -5.38 -12.95
N VAL A 125 -5.94 -5.66 -12.08
CA VAL A 125 -5.73 -6.47 -10.87
C VAL A 125 -5.44 -7.93 -11.23
N LEU A 126 -6.20 -8.52 -12.14
CA LEU A 126 -6.00 -9.91 -12.55
C LEU A 126 -4.58 -10.16 -13.07
N LEU A 127 -4.13 -9.33 -14.02
CA LEU A 127 -2.78 -9.43 -14.61
C LEU A 127 -1.67 -9.22 -13.59
N GLY A 128 -1.84 -8.24 -12.69
CA GLY A 128 -0.89 -8.01 -11.60
C GLY A 128 -0.77 -9.20 -10.64
N GLN A 129 -1.91 -9.73 -10.21
CA GLN A 129 -1.95 -10.89 -9.33
C GLN A 129 -1.42 -12.17 -9.98
N GLU A 130 -1.70 -12.38 -11.26
CA GLU A 130 -1.15 -13.53 -12.02
C GLU A 130 0.37 -13.43 -12.14
N PHE A 131 0.89 -12.23 -12.44
CA PHE A 131 2.33 -12.00 -12.48
C PHE A 131 2.98 -12.30 -11.12
N TYR A 132 2.45 -11.74 -10.04
CA TYR A 132 3.00 -11.95 -8.69
C TYR A 132 2.96 -13.44 -8.29
N LYS A 133 1.87 -14.12 -8.59
CA LYS A 133 1.74 -15.55 -8.33
C LYS A 133 2.73 -16.37 -9.14
N LYS A 134 2.86 -16.08 -10.44
CA LYS A 134 3.75 -16.80 -11.37
C LYS A 134 5.23 -16.60 -11.02
N GLU A 135 5.63 -15.37 -10.76
CA GLU A 135 7.03 -15.01 -10.57
C GLU A 135 7.54 -15.21 -9.14
N PHE A 136 6.67 -15.00 -8.15
CA PHE A 136 7.07 -14.95 -6.74
C PHE A 136 6.32 -15.96 -5.85
N GLY A 137 5.25 -16.56 -6.33
CA GLY A 137 4.39 -17.46 -5.54
C GLY A 137 3.56 -16.72 -4.47
N VAL A 138 3.42 -15.41 -4.55
CA VAL A 138 2.68 -14.56 -3.59
C VAL A 138 1.54 -13.81 -4.26
N LYS A 139 0.65 -13.26 -3.43
CA LYS A 139 -0.40 -12.32 -3.84
C LYS A 139 -0.35 -11.09 -2.95
N SER A 140 -0.79 -9.95 -3.47
CA SER A 140 -1.16 -8.79 -2.66
C SER A 140 -2.63 -8.88 -2.27
N ASN A 141 -3.02 -8.25 -1.19
CA ASN A 141 -4.38 -8.28 -0.64
C ASN A 141 -5.05 -6.91 -0.64
N ASP A 142 -4.45 -5.92 -1.32
CA ASP A 142 -4.89 -4.53 -1.24
C ASP A 142 -4.89 -3.81 -2.59
N ILE A 143 -5.59 -2.69 -2.62
CA ILE A 143 -5.42 -1.62 -3.59
C ILE A 143 -4.55 -0.54 -2.93
N TYR A 144 -3.39 -0.27 -3.51
CA TYR A 144 -2.41 0.68 -3.02
C TYR A 144 -2.29 1.85 -3.99
N LEU A 145 -2.92 2.97 -3.67
CA LEU A 145 -2.96 4.16 -4.52
C LEU A 145 -2.59 5.41 -3.70
N PRO A 146 -1.31 5.58 -3.36
CA PRO A 146 -0.87 6.66 -2.48
C PRO A 146 -1.01 8.03 -3.13
N ASP A 147 -0.99 8.13 -4.46
CA ASP A 147 -0.91 9.40 -5.19
C ASP A 147 -2.09 9.69 -6.14
N CYS A 148 -3.21 8.98 -6.04
CA CYS A 148 -4.41 9.25 -6.84
C CYS A 148 -5.31 10.34 -6.22
N PHE A 149 -6.11 11.03 -7.06
CA PHE A 149 -6.74 12.32 -6.74
C PHE A 149 -8.26 12.22 -6.55
N GLY A 150 -8.68 11.31 -5.70
CA GLY A 150 -10.09 11.00 -5.44
C GLY A 150 -10.46 9.61 -5.94
N PHE A 151 -11.49 9.04 -5.32
CA PHE A 151 -11.84 7.63 -5.51
C PHE A 151 -13.34 7.47 -5.61
N GLY A 152 -13.79 6.82 -6.69
CA GLY A 152 -15.19 6.54 -6.94
C GLY A 152 -15.76 5.48 -6.01
N TYR A 153 -17.05 5.53 -5.78
CA TYR A 153 -17.82 4.66 -4.89
C TYR A 153 -17.84 3.18 -5.31
N THR A 154 -17.47 2.88 -6.55
CA THR A 154 -17.38 1.51 -7.07
C THR A 154 -16.08 0.79 -6.66
N LEU A 155 -15.07 1.52 -6.19
CA LEU A 155 -13.75 0.95 -5.92
C LEU A 155 -13.78 -0.16 -4.86
N PRO A 156 -14.45 -0.02 -3.69
CA PRO A 156 -14.53 -1.10 -2.72
C PRO A 156 -15.28 -2.33 -3.23
N THR A 157 -16.34 -2.16 -4.06
CA THR A 157 -17.00 -3.28 -4.74
C THR A 157 -16.01 -4.04 -5.63
N ILE A 158 -15.28 -3.34 -6.51
CA ILE A 158 -14.28 -3.95 -7.40
C ILE A 158 -13.22 -4.69 -6.58
N ALA A 159 -12.68 -4.04 -5.54
CA ALA A 159 -11.68 -4.65 -4.67
C ALA A 159 -12.17 -5.97 -4.05
N ALA A 160 -13.35 -5.96 -3.44
CA ALA A 160 -13.93 -7.14 -2.81
C ALA A 160 -14.17 -8.28 -3.82
N HIS A 161 -14.67 -7.98 -5.01
CA HIS A 161 -14.86 -8.97 -6.09
C HIS A 161 -13.53 -9.51 -6.64
N CYS A 162 -12.43 -8.77 -6.52
CA CYS A 162 -11.08 -9.28 -6.78
C CYS A 162 -10.49 -10.10 -5.62
N GLY A 163 -11.22 -10.26 -4.52
CA GLY A 163 -10.74 -10.93 -3.30
C GLY A 163 -9.74 -10.11 -2.49
N LEU A 164 -9.73 -8.78 -2.68
CA LEU A 164 -8.89 -7.86 -1.93
C LEU A 164 -9.65 -7.37 -0.69
N ILE A 165 -8.91 -7.14 0.39
CA ILE A 165 -9.48 -6.76 1.69
C ILE A 165 -9.04 -5.39 2.18
N GLY A 166 -8.11 -4.72 1.46
CA GLY A 166 -7.51 -3.48 1.89
C GLY A 166 -7.41 -2.40 0.83
N PHE A 167 -7.33 -1.16 1.30
CA PHE A 167 -7.06 0.04 0.50
C PHE A 167 -6.25 1.04 1.31
N SER A 168 -5.26 1.69 0.69
CA SER A 168 -4.55 2.79 1.34
C SER A 168 -4.19 3.92 0.40
N THR A 169 -4.23 5.14 0.94
CA THR A 169 -3.87 6.38 0.26
C THR A 169 -3.35 7.45 1.23
N GLN A 170 -2.68 8.47 0.70
CA GLN A 170 -2.30 9.67 1.46
C GLN A 170 -3.00 10.95 0.97
N LYS A 171 -3.55 10.94 -0.23
CA LYS A 171 -3.98 12.18 -0.92
C LYS A 171 -5.20 12.85 -0.27
N LEU A 172 -6.05 12.11 0.40
CA LEU A 172 -7.26 12.67 1.01
C LEU A 172 -6.97 13.68 2.12
N GLN A 173 -5.76 13.70 2.70
CA GLN A 173 -5.33 14.75 3.63
C GLN A 173 -5.14 16.13 2.95
N TRP A 174 -5.01 16.19 1.63
CA TRP A 174 -4.74 17.38 0.82
C TRP A 174 -6.00 18.17 0.46
N ARG A 175 -7.10 17.96 1.16
CA ARG A 175 -8.43 18.53 0.89
C ARG A 175 -8.56 20.02 1.32
N LYS A 176 -7.49 20.78 1.44
CA LYS A 176 -7.55 22.18 1.90
C LYS A 176 -7.60 23.18 0.74
N ASN A 177 -8.82 23.53 0.28
CA ASN A 177 -9.01 24.66 -0.59
C ASN A 177 -9.69 25.81 0.18
N PRO A 178 -9.02 26.92 0.47
CA PRO A 178 -9.61 28.02 1.20
C PRO A 178 -10.72 28.76 0.43
N TYR A 179 -10.87 28.51 -0.88
CA TYR A 179 -11.81 29.21 -1.74
C TYR A 179 -13.20 28.55 -1.85
N PHE A 180 -13.36 27.29 -1.43
CA PHE A 180 -14.59 26.53 -1.60
C PHE A 180 -15.33 26.16 -0.29
N GLY A 181 -15.12 26.91 0.77
CA GLY A 181 -15.85 26.77 2.02
C GLY A 181 -15.41 25.62 2.93
N GLU A 182 -16.27 25.25 3.86
CA GLU A 182 -16.02 24.14 4.78
C GLU A 182 -16.01 22.81 4.03
N LYS A 183 -15.04 22.01 4.33
CA LYS A 183 -14.76 20.75 3.66
C LYS A 183 -15.53 19.60 4.27
N GLU A 184 -15.94 18.70 3.44
CA GLU A 184 -16.24 17.36 3.90
C GLU A 184 -15.01 16.82 4.65
N LYS A 185 -15.22 16.48 5.89
CA LYS A 185 -14.18 15.85 6.70
C LYS A 185 -13.92 14.46 6.16
N MET A 186 -12.67 14.02 6.14
CA MET A 186 -12.33 12.63 5.93
C MET A 186 -13.17 11.76 6.90
N PRO A 187 -13.92 10.77 6.43
CA PRO A 187 -14.89 10.07 7.27
C PRO A 187 -14.24 9.35 8.46
N PHE A 188 -13.03 8.85 8.26
CA PHE A 188 -12.20 8.21 9.29
C PHE A 188 -10.74 8.22 8.86
N LYS A 189 -9.82 7.85 9.75
CA LYS A 189 -8.42 7.59 9.44
C LYS A 189 -8.20 6.16 8.95
N ILE A 190 -8.74 5.22 9.70
CA ILE A 190 -8.75 3.79 9.46
C ILE A 190 -10.17 3.30 9.74
N GLY A 191 -10.77 2.53 8.83
CA GLY A 191 -12.14 2.06 8.97
C GLY A 191 -12.54 1.17 7.81
N LEU A 192 -13.82 0.92 7.65
CA LEU A 192 -14.39 0.12 6.57
C LEU A 192 -15.02 1.01 5.51
N TRP A 193 -14.58 0.84 4.28
CA TRP A 193 -15.20 1.49 3.12
C TRP A 193 -16.13 0.50 2.44
N GLN A 194 -17.42 0.86 2.39
CA GLN A 194 -18.48 0.03 1.84
C GLN A 194 -18.78 0.44 0.40
N GLY A 195 -18.88 -0.53 -0.49
CA GLY A 195 -19.24 -0.35 -1.88
C GLY A 195 -20.74 -0.42 -2.14
N LEU A 196 -21.12 -0.22 -3.40
CA LEU A 196 -22.52 -0.17 -3.87
C LEU A 196 -23.32 -1.45 -3.60
N ASP A 197 -22.66 -2.59 -3.56
CA ASP A 197 -23.24 -3.91 -3.29
C ASP A 197 -23.21 -4.32 -1.80
N GLY A 198 -22.77 -3.41 -0.94
CA GLY A 198 -22.59 -3.66 0.48
C GLY A 198 -21.29 -4.37 0.87
N ALA A 199 -20.47 -4.75 -0.10
CA ALA A 199 -19.14 -5.33 0.18
C ALA A 199 -18.24 -4.30 0.89
N ARG A 200 -17.38 -4.77 1.78
CA ARG A 200 -16.53 -3.92 2.60
C ARG A 200 -15.07 -4.31 2.49
N ILE A 201 -14.22 -3.31 2.44
CA ILE A 201 -12.77 -3.45 2.57
C ILE A 201 -12.29 -2.52 3.68
N MET A 202 -11.19 -2.86 4.33
CA MET A 202 -10.56 -1.94 5.27
C MET A 202 -9.80 -0.85 4.53
N ALA A 203 -10.01 0.40 4.89
CA ALA A 203 -9.40 1.54 4.24
C ALA A 203 -8.56 2.37 5.21
N VAL A 204 -7.33 2.68 4.82
CA VAL A 204 -6.46 3.66 5.46
C VAL A 204 -6.47 4.92 4.59
N LEU A 205 -7.16 5.95 5.07
CA LEU A 205 -7.38 7.20 4.32
C LEU A 205 -6.35 8.28 4.65
N ASP A 206 -5.64 8.15 5.78
CA ASP A 206 -4.55 9.04 6.21
C ASP A 206 -3.31 8.22 6.60
N ALA A 207 -2.64 7.69 5.60
CA ALA A 207 -1.38 6.99 5.80
C ALA A 207 -0.16 7.91 6.07
N GLY A 208 -0.36 9.23 6.11
CA GLY A 208 0.74 10.19 6.09
C GLY A 208 1.47 10.24 4.75
N GLY A 209 2.40 11.16 4.60
CA GLY A 209 3.13 11.32 3.35
C GLY A 209 4.11 10.16 3.07
N TYR A 210 4.09 9.61 1.86
CA TYR A 210 5.06 8.59 1.43
C TYR A 210 6.52 9.12 1.45
N GLY A 211 6.71 10.43 1.32
CA GLY A 211 8.02 11.09 1.46
C GLY A 211 8.43 11.42 2.89
N THR A 212 7.72 10.89 3.90
CA THR A 212 8.08 11.12 5.32
C THR A 212 9.46 10.53 5.62
N SER A 213 10.31 11.32 6.28
CA SER A 213 11.65 10.91 6.71
C SER A 213 11.83 11.12 8.22
N TYR A 214 12.63 10.27 8.82
CA TYR A 214 13.08 10.35 10.21
C TYR A 214 14.58 10.55 10.25
N TYR A 215 15.06 11.32 11.23
CA TYR A 215 16.47 11.73 11.31
C TYR A 215 17.13 11.21 12.58
N TYR A 216 17.33 9.90 12.68
CA TYR A 216 17.88 9.20 13.85
C TYR A 216 16.98 9.32 15.09
N ASP A 217 15.71 9.64 14.90
CA ASP A 217 14.72 9.84 15.95
C ASP A 217 14.31 8.51 16.61
N ASP A 218 13.80 8.62 17.82
CA ASP A 218 12.99 7.56 18.41
C ASP A 218 11.54 7.73 17.97
N ILE A 219 11.08 6.87 17.06
CA ILE A 219 9.72 6.95 16.49
C ILE A 219 8.67 6.54 17.54
N SER A 220 9.05 5.75 18.55
CA SER A 220 8.13 5.31 19.61
C SER A 220 7.53 6.43 20.45
N ILE A 221 8.12 7.63 20.39
CA ILE A 221 7.64 8.88 21.02
C ILE A 221 7.17 9.91 19.99
N ASN A 222 7.04 9.55 18.72
CA ASN A 222 6.69 10.50 17.67
C ASN A 222 5.27 11.04 17.87
N ARG A 223 5.15 12.34 18.17
CA ARG A 223 3.88 12.98 18.48
C ARG A 223 2.85 12.89 17.35
N ARG A 224 3.27 13.00 16.09
CA ARG A 224 2.32 12.97 14.94
C ARG A 224 1.71 11.58 14.77
N ILE A 225 2.51 10.53 14.94
CA ILE A 225 2.03 9.14 14.87
C ILE A 225 1.13 8.85 16.08
N LEU A 226 1.51 9.31 17.26
CA LEU A 226 0.71 9.16 18.48
C LEU A 226 -0.68 9.80 18.34
N GLU A 227 -0.75 11.03 17.81
CA GLU A 227 -2.04 11.69 17.56
C GLU A 227 -2.88 10.95 16.49
N ARG A 228 -2.25 10.31 15.50
CA ARG A 228 -2.98 9.44 14.58
C ARG A 228 -3.49 8.17 15.25
N ALA A 229 -2.66 7.54 16.07
CA ALA A 229 -3.04 6.33 16.79
C ALA A 229 -4.26 6.55 17.69
N LYS A 230 -4.31 7.66 18.42
CA LYS A 230 -5.48 8.06 19.24
C LYS A 230 -6.79 8.19 18.45
N LEU A 231 -6.70 8.43 17.15
CA LEU A 231 -7.85 8.59 16.25
C LEU A 231 -8.16 7.33 15.44
N GLY A 232 -7.32 6.32 15.54
CA GLY A 232 -7.52 5.03 14.87
C GLY A 232 -8.17 3.99 15.79
N PRO A 233 -8.68 2.90 15.21
CA PRO A 233 -9.25 1.80 15.98
C PRO A 233 -8.17 1.17 16.88
N ASP A 234 -8.56 0.76 18.09
CA ASP A 234 -7.67 0.15 19.08
C ASP A 234 -6.35 0.92 19.29
N ASN A 235 -6.40 2.26 19.26
CA ASN A 235 -5.23 3.12 19.36
C ASN A 235 -4.16 2.82 18.30
N THR A 236 -4.56 2.47 17.09
CA THR A 236 -3.68 2.06 16.00
C THR A 236 -3.48 3.17 14.98
N ALA A 237 -2.21 3.39 14.60
CA ALA A 237 -1.81 4.20 13.45
C ALA A 237 -1.25 3.34 12.32
N TYR A 238 -1.40 3.83 11.10
CA TYR A 238 -0.71 3.35 9.92
C TYR A 238 0.02 4.53 9.28
N SER A 239 1.29 4.36 8.95
CA SER A 239 2.09 5.48 8.45
C SER A 239 3.09 5.04 7.40
N TYR A 240 3.00 5.69 6.22
CA TYR A 240 4.05 5.61 5.23
C TYR A 240 5.30 6.36 5.69
N TYR A 241 6.46 5.90 5.23
CA TYR A 241 7.70 6.64 5.24
C TYR A 241 8.58 6.21 4.07
N GLY A 242 9.39 7.12 3.54
CA GLY A 242 10.24 6.78 2.40
C GLY A 242 10.50 7.94 1.47
N VAL A 243 10.35 7.68 0.18
CA VAL A 243 10.51 8.68 -0.89
C VAL A 243 9.33 8.64 -1.84
N GLY A 244 9.18 9.69 -2.62
CA GLY A 244 8.12 9.81 -3.62
C GLY A 244 8.64 10.02 -5.04
N ASP A 245 7.73 9.85 -5.98
CA ASP A 245 7.78 10.20 -7.38
C ASP A 245 8.77 9.38 -8.23
N ARG A 246 10.02 9.25 -7.79
CA ARG A 246 11.14 8.71 -8.58
C ARG A 246 11.70 7.39 -8.06
N GLY A 247 10.96 6.66 -7.24
CA GLY A 247 11.50 5.44 -6.67
C GLY A 247 12.71 5.68 -5.75
N GLY A 248 13.51 4.66 -5.49
CA GLY A 248 14.63 4.70 -4.55
C GLY A 248 14.33 3.90 -3.28
N SER A 249 14.75 4.42 -2.14
CA SER A 249 14.50 3.81 -0.83
C SER A 249 14.25 4.88 0.23
N PRO A 250 13.68 4.54 1.39
CA PRO A 250 13.78 5.38 2.57
C PRO A 250 15.23 5.75 2.85
N THR A 251 15.44 6.92 3.44
CA THR A 251 16.78 7.36 3.79
C THR A 251 17.40 6.48 4.87
N LEU A 252 18.73 6.33 4.87
CA LEU A 252 19.46 5.61 5.91
C LEU A 252 19.07 6.06 7.34
N PRO A 253 19.01 7.38 7.66
CA PRO A 253 18.52 7.83 8.97
C PRO A 253 17.12 7.33 9.32
N SER A 254 16.20 7.25 8.35
CA SER A 254 14.84 6.77 8.59
C SER A 254 14.81 5.28 8.95
N VAL A 255 15.57 4.45 8.23
CA VAL A 255 15.62 3.01 8.51
C VAL A 255 16.35 2.74 9.84
N TYR A 256 17.38 3.53 10.16
CA TYR A 256 18.03 3.48 11.46
C TYR A 256 17.05 3.84 12.59
N SER A 257 16.25 4.89 12.41
CA SER A 257 15.20 5.28 13.36
C SER A 257 14.18 4.16 13.58
N LEU A 258 13.75 3.48 12.52
CA LEU A 258 12.88 2.30 12.61
C LEU A 258 13.53 1.22 13.51
N GLU A 259 14.73 0.76 13.16
CA GLU A 259 15.41 -0.33 13.88
C GLU A 259 15.60 0.00 15.38
N LYS A 260 15.98 1.23 15.69
CA LYS A 260 16.11 1.73 17.06
C LYS A 260 14.78 1.68 17.79
N SER A 261 13.70 2.10 17.14
CA SER A 261 12.39 2.28 17.74
C SER A 261 11.62 0.98 17.98
N LEU A 262 11.96 -0.11 17.28
CA LEU A 262 11.36 -1.43 17.49
C LEU A 262 11.52 -1.95 18.93
N LYS A 263 12.55 -1.52 19.63
CA LYS A 263 12.90 -1.93 21.01
C LYS A 263 12.82 -0.78 22.01
N ALA A 264 12.36 0.39 21.59
CA ALA A 264 12.31 1.57 22.44
C ALA A 264 11.14 1.50 23.43
N ASP A 265 11.26 2.16 24.58
CA ASP A 265 10.27 2.12 25.67
C ASP A 265 9.17 3.19 25.54
N GLY A 266 9.10 3.93 24.43
CA GLY A 266 8.05 4.91 24.20
C GLY A 266 6.65 4.30 24.12
N PRO A 267 5.58 5.13 24.19
CA PRO A 267 4.20 4.66 24.27
C PRO A 267 3.71 3.94 23.00
N LEU A 268 4.37 4.14 21.83
CA LEU A 268 4.00 3.47 20.59
C LEU A 268 4.76 2.14 20.45
N GLU A 269 4.03 1.05 20.25
CA GLU A 269 4.56 -0.16 19.68
C GLU A 269 4.84 0.07 18.19
N ILE A 270 6.09 -0.01 17.77
CA ILE A 270 6.48 0.19 16.37
C ILE A 270 6.58 -1.16 15.67
N ILE A 271 5.90 -1.27 14.54
CA ILE A 271 5.90 -2.45 13.67
C ILE A 271 6.48 -2.06 12.32
N SER A 272 7.57 -2.71 11.90
CA SER A 272 8.03 -2.67 10.51
C SER A 272 7.09 -3.54 9.68
N ALA A 273 6.21 -2.92 8.90
CA ALA A 273 5.03 -3.60 8.38
C ALA A 273 5.08 -3.84 6.86
N LYS A 274 4.51 -4.96 6.44
CA LYS A 274 3.94 -5.09 5.10
C LYS A 274 2.71 -4.19 5.00
N ALA A 275 2.49 -3.58 3.83
CA ALA A 275 1.36 -2.67 3.64
C ALA A 275 0.00 -3.34 3.94
N GLY A 276 -0.17 -4.59 3.54
CA GLY A 276 -1.39 -5.36 3.75
C GLY A 276 -1.58 -5.94 5.15
N GLN A 277 -0.56 -5.87 6.01
CA GLN A 277 -0.58 -6.53 7.32
C GLN A 277 -1.73 -6.07 8.22
N ILE A 278 -2.00 -4.76 8.27
CA ILE A 278 -3.09 -4.23 9.09
C ILE A 278 -4.45 -4.83 8.68
N TYR A 279 -4.67 -5.04 7.39
CA TYR A 279 -5.93 -5.61 6.90
C TYR A 279 -6.10 -7.07 7.33
N GLU A 280 -5.00 -7.84 7.33
CA GLU A 280 -4.97 -9.22 7.80
C GLU A 280 -5.21 -9.32 9.30
N ASP A 281 -4.60 -8.42 10.08
CA ASP A 281 -4.71 -8.40 11.54
C ASP A 281 -6.14 -8.09 12.02
N TYR A 282 -6.93 -7.34 11.21
CA TYR A 282 -8.34 -7.01 11.48
C TYR A 282 -9.33 -7.90 10.72
N TYR A 283 -8.88 -8.84 9.90
CA TYR A 283 -9.79 -9.74 9.19
C TYR A 283 -10.14 -10.99 10.02
N PRO A 284 -11.38 -11.48 10.05
CA PRO A 284 -12.58 -10.96 9.38
C PRO A 284 -13.19 -9.75 10.12
N PHE A 285 -13.60 -8.74 9.35
CA PHE A 285 -14.02 -7.42 9.86
C PHE A 285 -15.27 -7.45 10.73
N GLU A 286 -16.09 -8.48 10.64
CA GLU A 286 -17.30 -8.69 11.48
C GLU A 286 -16.95 -8.88 12.96
N LYS A 287 -15.71 -9.20 13.26
CA LYS A 287 -15.21 -9.31 14.64
C LYS A 287 -14.82 -7.97 15.26
N HIS A 288 -14.84 -6.90 14.45
CA HIS A 288 -14.39 -5.57 14.80
C HIS A 288 -15.51 -4.53 14.65
N PRO A 289 -16.57 -4.60 15.48
CA PRO A 289 -17.71 -3.68 15.40
C PRO A 289 -17.36 -2.24 15.73
N GLU A 290 -16.19 -1.98 16.30
CA GLU A 290 -15.64 -0.66 16.59
C GLU A 290 -15.15 0.07 15.34
N LEU A 291 -14.92 -0.63 14.21
CA LEU A 291 -14.46 0.00 12.97
C LEU A 291 -15.56 0.90 12.40
N PRO A 292 -15.28 2.18 12.19
CA PRO A 292 -16.23 3.07 11.52
C PRO A 292 -16.48 2.60 10.08
N VAL A 293 -17.72 2.70 9.64
CA VAL A 293 -18.13 2.35 8.26
C VAL A 293 -18.48 3.62 7.51
N TYR A 294 -17.97 3.76 6.31
CA TYR A 294 -18.33 4.82 5.37
C TYR A 294 -18.83 4.23 4.06
N ASP A 295 -19.89 4.79 3.55
CA ASP A 295 -20.58 4.43 2.34
C ASP A 295 -20.69 5.70 1.50
N GLY A 296 -19.91 5.80 0.45
CA GLY A 296 -19.84 6.99 -0.39
C GLY A 296 -18.52 7.16 -1.12
N GLU A 297 -18.43 8.26 -1.86
CA GLU A 297 -17.23 8.62 -2.63
C GLU A 297 -16.20 9.32 -1.76
N LEU A 298 -14.93 9.10 -2.07
CA LEU A 298 -13.79 9.75 -1.42
C LEU A 298 -13.20 10.79 -2.38
N LEU A 299 -13.90 11.89 -2.56
CA LEU A 299 -13.55 12.91 -3.54
C LEU A 299 -12.46 13.87 -3.01
N MET A 300 -11.75 14.46 -3.97
CA MET A 300 -10.87 15.61 -3.76
C MET A 300 -11.36 16.81 -4.54
N ASP A 301 -11.08 18.01 -4.04
CA ASP A 301 -11.44 19.29 -4.65
C ASP A 301 -10.23 20.15 -5.04
N VAL A 302 -9.02 19.68 -4.71
CA VAL A 302 -7.75 20.38 -4.97
C VAL A 302 -6.67 19.40 -5.38
N HIS A 303 -5.48 19.90 -5.69
CA HIS A 303 -4.27 19.13 -5.95
C HIS A 303 -4.47 17.97 -6.93
N GLY A 304 -4.13 18.16 -8.17
CA GLY A 304 -4.15 17.11 -9.19
C GLY A 304 -5.51 16.72 -9.77
N VAL A 305 -6.65 17.12 -9.17
CA VAL A 305 -7.99 16.77 -9.71
C VAL A 305 -8.20 17.30 -11.13
N GLY A 306 -7.51 18.37 -11.52
CA GLY A 306 -7.51 18.88 -12.89
C GLY A 306 -6.93 17.90 -13.93
N CYS A 307 -6.16 16.90 -13.49
CA CYS A 307 -5.64 15.84 -14.37
C CYS A 307 -6.76 15.05 -15.03
N TYR A 308 -7.93 14.91 -14.39
CA TYR A 308 -9.08 14.20 -14.92
C TYR A 308 -9.73 14.90 -16.12
N THR A 309 -9.57 16.20 -16.24
CA THR A 309 -10.17 17.02 -17.29
C THR A 309 -9.15 17.59 -18.27
N SER A 310 -7.87 17.64 -17.90
CA SER A 310 -6.79 18.09 -18.79
C SER A 310 -6.46 17.04 -19.84
N GLN A 311 -5.87 17.47 -20.97
CA GLN A 311 -5.42 16.58 -22.06
C GLN A 311 -6.50 15.55 -22.46
N ALA A 312 -7.66 16.04 -22.88
CA ALA A 312 -8.81 15.21 -23.24
C ALA A 312 -8.48 14.09 -24.26
N ALA A 313 -7.50 14.32 -25.14
CA ALA A 313 -7.02 13.31 -26.09
C ALA A 313 -6.56 12.02 -25.41
N MET A 314 -5.88 12.10 -24.27
CA MET A 314 -5.40 10.92 -23.52
C MET A 314 -6.58 10.09 -23.01
N LYS A 315 -7.62 10.73 -22.47
CA LYS A 315 -8.84 10.06 -22.00
C LYS A 315 -9.60 9.43 -23.15
N HIS A 316 -9.66 10.12 -24.28
CA HIS A 316 -10.28 9.60 -25.51
C HIS A 316 -9.53 8.36 -26.03
N PHE A 317 -8.20 8.41 -26.09
CA PHE A 317 -7.41 7.25 -26.50
C PHE A 317 -7.52 6.08 -25.53
N ASN A 318 -7.53 6.34 -24.22
CA ASN A 318 -7.77 5.28 -23.23
C ASN A 318 -9.10 4.58 -23.51
N ARG A 319 -10.20 5.34 -23.62
CA ARG A 319 -11.54 4.77 -23.93
C ARG A 319 -11.56 4.01 -25.26
N ARG A 320 -10.91 4.55 -26.29
CA ARG A 320 -10.81 3.87 -27.59
C ARG A 320 -10.04 2.55 -27.48
N ASN A 321 -8.95 2.53 -26.73
CA ASN A 321 -8.15 1.31 -26.52
C ASN A 321 -8.96 0.25 -25.76
N GLU A 322 -9.71 0.61 -24.74
CA GLU A 322 -10.62 -0.29 -24.02
C GLU A 322 -11.64 -0.94 -24.97
N HIS A 323 -12.30 -0.13 -25.82
CA HIS A 323 -13.26 -0.65 -26.80
C HIS A 323 -12.60 -1.54 -27.86
N LEU A 324 -11.40 -1.21 -28.33
CA LEU A 324 -10.67 -2.02 -29.31
C LEU A 324 -10.24 -3.36 -28.72
N ALA A 325 -9.77 -3.39 -27.46
CA ALA A 325 -9.41 -4.62 -26.78
C ALA A 325 -10.62 -5.56 -26.62
N ASP A 326 -11.76 -5.02 -26.14
CA ASP A 326 -13.01 -5.78 -26.02
C ASP A 326 -13.49 -6.31 -27.39
N ALA A 327 -13.45 -5.48 -28.43
CA ALA A 327 -13.84 -5.89 -29.76
C ALA A 327 -12.92 -6.97 -30.34
N ALA A 328 -11.60 -6.88 -30.11
CA ALA A 328 -10.63 -7.87 -30.57
C ALA A 328 -10.86 -9.25 -29.92
N GLU A 329 -11.06 -9.27 -28.59
CA GLU A 329 -11.37 -10.51 -27.87
C GLU A 329 -12.66 -11.17 -28.36
N ARG A 330 -13.73 -10.39 -28.49
CA ARG A 330 -15.01 -10.90 -29.02
C ARG A 330 -14.87 -11.45 -30.43
N ALA A 331 -14.13 -10.75 -31.29
CA ALA A 331 -13.85 -11.23 -32.66
C ALA A 331 -13.06 -12.54 -32.66
N SER A 332 -12.07 -12.66 -31.75
CA SER A 332 -11.26 -13.88 -31.60
C SER A 332 -12.11 -15.07 -31.14
N VAL A 333 -13.01 -14.89 -30.17
CA VAL A 333 -13.94 -15.94 -29.71
C VAL A 333 -14.88 -16.37 -30.86
N VAL A 334 -15.41 -15.42 -31.65
CA VAL A 334 -16.27 -15.71 -32.80
C VAL A 334 -15.47 -16.48 -33.86
N ALA A 335 -14.25 -16.07 -34.17
CA ALA A 335 -13.37 -16.71 -35.14
C ALA A 335 -13.03 -18.16 -34.74
N GLU A 336 -12.76 -18.40 -33.47
CA GLU A 336 -12.53 -19.75 -32.94
C GLU A 336 -13.83 -20.59 -33.05
N THR A 337 -14.94 -20.07 -32.57
CA THR A 337 -16.22 -20.80 -32.48
C THR A 337 -16.80 -21.15 -33.85
N LEU A 338 -16.78 -20.20 -34.79
CA LEU A 338 -17.42 -20.33 -36.12
C LEU A 338 -16.44 -20.65 -37.23
N GLY A 339 -15.19 -20.22 -37.12
CA GLY A 339 -14.16 -20.35 -38.15
C GLY A 339 -13.13 -21.41 -37.88
N GLY A 340 -13.10 -22.03 -36.70
CA GLY A 340 -12.11 -23.01 -36.29
C GLY A 340 -10.69 -22.48 -36.20
N LEU A 341 -10.53 -21.14 -36.07
CA LEU A 341 -9.24 -20.51 -35.85
C LEU A 341 -8.88 -20.60 -34.35
N GLU A 342 -7.61 -20.86 -34.05
CA GLU A 342 -7.13 -20.91 -32.68
C GLU A 342 -7.22 -19.50 -32.03
N TYR A 343 -7.72 -19.45 -30.79
CA TYR A 343 -7.76 -18.20 -30.01
C TYR A 343 -6.32 -17.75 -29.69
N PRO A 344 -5.94 -16.49 -29.96
CA PRO A 344 -4.63 -15.99 -29.63
C PRO A 344 -4.45 -15.98 -28.10
N SER A 345 -3.52 -16.79 -27.61
CA SER A 345 -3.26 -17.00 -26.17
C SER A 345 -1.98 -16.32 -25.64
N ASP A 346 -1.25 -15.62 -26.52
CA ASP A 346 0.05 -15.00 -26.23
C ASP A 346 -0.07 -13.54 -25.78
#